data_9c2465cccea05319b1cb77ba9f68ec08
#
_entry.id   9c2465cccea05319b1cb77ba9f68ec08
#
_cell.length_a   1.000
_cell.length_b   1.000
_cell.length_c   1.000
_cell.angle_alpha   90.00
_cell.angle_beta   90.00
_cell.angle_gamma   90.00
#
_symmetry.space_group_name_H-M   'P 1'
#
loop_
_entity.id
_entity.type
_entity.pdbx_description
1 polymer ?
#
loop_
_entity_poly.entity_id
_entity_poly.type
_entity_poly.pdbx_seq_one_letter_code
_entity_poly.pdbx_strand_id
1 'polypeptide(L)'
;MKLSQKISQCELSPIRKFYPYAVEAQKRGITIHHLNIGQPDIKTPAAYFEALANYREEVLAYAPSPGIPALLEAVRRYYARLGAEFSADDILITTGGSEALLIAMLCILDEGSEVLVPEPFYPNYHTFIRMAGGCIRPIRTTPEDGYRYAERGRIEPLINERTRAILITNPGNPTGTVLSGQERNAMPPMPIMTPASIAETKVRASAGSFCLSAICASSIAL
;
A
#
# COMPACT_ATOMS: atom_id res chain seq x y z
N MET A 1 -16.90 -4.07 -28.23
CA MET A 1 -16.42 -2.96 -27.40
C MET A 1 -14.90 -3.10 -27.26
N LYS A 2 -14.12 -2.04 -27.52
CA LYS A 2 -12.66 -2.09 -27.43
C LYS A 2 -12.23 -1.62 -26.03
N LEU A 3 -11.40 -2.41 -25.33
CA LEU A 3 -10.85 -2.02 -24.02
C LEU A 3 -9.85 -0.87 -24.19
N SER A 4 -9.67 -0.08 -23.12
CA SER A 4 -8.65 0.97 -23.12
C SER A 4 -7.26 0.36 -23.14
N GLN A 5 -6.28 1.10 -23.68
CA GLN A 5 -4.88 0.66 -23.70
C GLN A 5 -4.33 0.44 -22.27
N LYS A 6 -4.74 1.25 -21.30
CA LYS A 6 -4.34 1.10 -19.88
C LYS A 6 -4.75 -0.24 -19.33
N ILE A 7 -5.98 -0.68 -19.58
CA ILE A 7 -6.48 -1.99 -19.11
C ILE A 7 -5.80 -3.16 -19.82
N SER A 8 -5.53 -3.03 -21.13
CA SER A 8 -4.84 -4.10 -21.86
C SER A 8 -3.37 -4.27 -21.45
N GLN A 9 -2.78 -3.28 -20.79
CA GLN A 9 -1.44 -3.35 -20.21
C GLN A 9 -1.41 -3.86 -18.77
N CYS A 10 -2.57 -4.01 -18.11
CA CYS A 10 -2.65 -4.57 -16.77
C CYS A 10 -2.57 -6.09 -16.84
N GLU A 11 -1.62 -6.68 -16.11
CA GLU A 11 -1.48 -8.12 -16.03
C GLU A 11 -2.48 -8.72 -15.04
N LEU A 12 -2.91 -9.96 -15.33
CA LEU A 12 -3.68 -10.74 -14.37
C LEU A 12 -2.79 -11.10 -13.17
N SER A 13 -3.38 -11.09 -11.98
CA SER A 13 -2.66 -11.42 -10.75
C SER A 13 -1.95 -12.77 -10.85
N PRO A 14 -0.62 -12.84 -10.77
CA PRO A 14 0.12 -14.08 -10.82
C PRO A 14 -0.23 -15.03 -9.67
N ILE A 15 -0.66 -14.49 -8.52
CA ILE A 15 -1.10 -15.25 -7.35
C ILE A 15 -2.31 -16.14 -7.68
N ARG A 16 -3.22 -15.65 -8.53
CA ARG A 16 -4.46 -16.35 -8.89
C ARG A 16 -4.31 -17.26 -10.11
N LYS A 17 -3.19 -17.21 -10.81
CA LYS A 17 -2.93 -18.01 -12.02
C LYS A 17 -3.11 -19.52 -11.79
N PHE A 18 -2.77 -20.02 -10.62
CA PHE A 18 -2.83 -21.44 -10.28
C PHE A 18 -4.16 -21.88 -9.66
N TYR A 19 -5.08 -20.95 -9.40
CA TYR A 19 -6.37 -21.27 -8.78
C TYR A 19 -7.17 -22.36 -9.53
N PRO A 20 -7.31 -22.33 -10.88
CA PRO A 20 -8.03 -23.38 -11.61
C PRO A 20 -7.42 -24.77 -11.43
N TYR A 21 -6.09 -24.85 -11.39
CA TYR A 21 -5.38 -26.11 -11.18
C TYR A 21 -5.58 -26.66 -9.77
N ALA A 22 -5.60 -25.78 -8.76
CA ALA A 22 -5.88 -26.18 -7.39
C ALA A 22 -7.30 -26.73 -7.25
N VAL A 23 -8.30 -26.07 -7.84
CA VAL A 23 -9.69 -26.54 -7.84
C VAL A 23 -9.82 -27.91 -8.49
N GLU A 24 -9.16 -28.13 -9.64
CA GLU A 24 -9.20 -29.42 -10.33
C GLU A 24 -8.52 -30.55 -9.54
N ALA A 25 -7.41 -30.24 -8.88
CA ALA A 25 -6.72 -31.18 -8.00
C ALA A 25 -7.59 -31.56 -6.78
N GLN A 26 -8.26 -30.57 -6.18
CA GLN A 26 -9.18 -30.80 -5.06
C GLN A 26 -10.35 -31.70 -5.43
N LYS A 27 -10.95 -31.54 -6.65
CA LYS A 27 -11.99 -32.46 -7.15
C LYS A 27 -11.52 -33.90 -7.24
N ARG A 28 -10.23 -34.13 -7.44
CA ARG A 28 -9.61 -35.46 -7.46
C ARG A 28 -9.21 -35.97 -6.07
N GLY A 29 -9.61 -35.26 -4.99
CA GLY A 29 -9.32 -35.64 -3.61
C GLY A 29 -7.90 -35.29 -3.13
N ILE A 30 -7.15 -34.47 -3.90
CA ILE A 30 -5.82 -34.01 -3.51
C ILE A 30 -5.95 -32.84 -2.54
N THR A 31 -5.32 -32.96 -1.38
CA THR A 31 -5.23 -31.84 -0.43
C THR A 31 -4.27 -30.78 -0.94
N ILE A 32 -4.75 -29.53 -1.07
CA ILE A 32 -3.94 -28.39 -1.49
C ILE A 32 -3.68 -27.46 -0.30
N HIS A 33 -2.41 -27.22 -0.01
CA HIS A 33 -1.97 -26.24 0.97
C HIS A 33 -1.68 -24.90 0.28
N HIS A 34 -2.49 -23.90 0.57
CA HIS A 34 -2.35 -22.57 -0.03
C HIS A 34 -1.32 -21.73 0.73
N LEU A 35 -0.10 -21.59 0.17
CA LEU A 35 0.97 -20.77 0.73
C LEU A 35 1.17 -19.44 -0.03
N ASN A 36 0.33 -19.19 -1.03
CA ASN A 36 0.41 -18.03 -1.94
C ASN A 36 -0.44 -16.84 -1.48
N ILE A 37 -1.24 -17.00 -0.43
CA ILE A 37 -2.08 -15.92 0.13
C ILE A 37 -1.84 -15.89 1.64
N GLY A 38 -1.37 -14.75 2.14
CA GLY A 38 -1.31 -14.48 3.58
C GLY A 38 -2.69 -14.07 4.08
N GLN A 39 -3.38 -14.99 4.76
CA GLN A 39 -4.66 -14.72 5.38
C GLN A 39 -4.53 -14.85 6.90
N PRO A 40 -5.07 -13.88 7.68
CA PRO A 40 -5.06 -13.99 9.13
C PRO A 40 -5.78 -15.25 9.61
N ASP A 41 -5.19 -15.96 10.56
CA ASP A 41 -5.77 -17.10 11.28
C ASP A 41 -6.19 -16.75 12.72
N ILE A 42 -5.90 -15.51 13.13
CA ILE A 42 -6.30 -14.94 14.42
C ILE A 42 -7.76 -14.49 14.36
N LYS A 43 -8.53 -14.80 15.41
CA LYS A 43 -9.92 -14.36 15.49
C LYS A 43 -10.02 -12.83 15.48
N THR A 44 -10.97 -12.31 14.69
CA THR A 44 -11.33 -10.89 14.77
C THR A 44 -11.77 -10.53 16.19
N PRO A 45 -11.33 -9.39 16.75
CA PRO A 45 -11.70 -8.98 18.09
C PRO A 45 -13.22 -8.95 18.30
N ALA A 46 -13.70 -9.46 19.44
CA ALA A 46 -15.12 -9.49 19.75
C ALA A 46 -15.76 -8.09 19.72
N ALA A 47 -15.02 -7.06 20.16
CA ALA A 47 -15.46 -5.69 20.15
C ALA A 47 -15.92 -5.18 18.77
N TYR A 48 -15.35 -5.71 17.68
CA TYR A 48 -15.81 -5.38 16.32
C TYR A 48 -17.26 -5.86 16.08
N PHE A 49 -17.54 -7.10 16.45
CA PHE A 49 -18.88 -7.69 16.27
C PHE A 49 -19.90 -7.06 17.21
N GLU A 50 -19.50 -6.74 18.43
CA GLU A 50 -20.33 -6.06 19.43
C GLU A 50 -20.70 -4.64 18.96
N ALA A 51 -19.73 -3.89 18.43
CA ALA A 51 -19.99 -2.56 17.86
C ALA A 51 -20.97 -2.63 16.68
N LEU A 52 -20.79 -3.60 15.78
CA LEU A 52 -21.67 -3.82 14.65
C LEU A 52 -23.09 -4.24 15.09
N ALA A 53 -23.18 -5.15 16.08
CA ALA A 53 -24.47 -5.62 16.62
C ALA A 53 -25.22 -4.51 17.38
N ASN A 54 -24.53 -3.52 17.91
CA ASN A 54 -25.11 -2.38 18.65
C ASN A 54 -25.36 -1.15 17.77
N TYR A 55 -25.00 -1.19 16.49
CA TYR A 55 -25.33 -0.12 15.56
C TYR A 55 -26.82 -0.04 15.32
N ARG A 56 -27.44 1.13 15.59
CA ARG A 56 -28.90 1.34 15.60
C ARG A 56 -29.35 2.54 14.80
N GLU A 57 -28.53 3.01 13.87
CA GLU A 57 -28.94 4.09 12.98
C GLU A 57 -30.08 3.58 12.06
N GLU A 58 -31.21 4.24 12.11
CA GLU A 58 -32.37 3.90 11.28
C GLU A 58 -32.14 4.25 9.79
N VAL A 59 -31.30 5.23 9.52
CA VAL A 59 -30.96 5.69 8.18
C VAL A 59 -29.46 5.69 7.97
N LEU A 60 -28.99 4.91 6.99
CA LEU A 60 -27.59 4.94 6.54
C LEU A 60 -27.41 6.13 5.59
N ALA A 61 -27.16 7.30 6.14
CA ALA A 61 -26.92 8.51 5.37
C ALA A 61 -25.53 8.51 4.72
N TYR A 62 -25.32 9.44 3.76
CA TYR A 62 -23.99 9.65 3.19
C TYR A 62 -23.01 10.14 4.26
N ALA A 63 -21.82 9.55 4.26
CA ALA A 63 -20.71 10.04 5.06
C ALA A 63 -20.10 11.30 4.40
N PRO A 64 -19.49 12.21 5.19
CA PRO A 64 -18.63 13.26 4.65
C PRO A 64 -17.50 12.68 3.79
N SER A 65 -17.13 13.38 2.70
CA SER A 65 -16.12 12.88 1.74
C SER A 65 -14.79 12.46 2.36
N PRO A 66 -14.22 13.17 3.37
CA PRO A 66 -12.99 12.71 4.01
C PRO A 66 -13.16 11.49 4.93
N GLY A 67 -14.38 11.20 5.36
CA GLY A 67 -14.73 10.18 6.35
C GLY A 67 -15.57 10.75 7.50
N ILE A 68 -16.19 9.87 8.28
CA ILE A 68 -16.95 10.29 9.46
C ILE A 68 -16.03 10.84 10.55
N PRO A 69 -16.40 11.94 11.25
CA PRO A 69 -15.52 12.60 12.23
C PRO A 69 -15.00 11.65 13.32
N ALA A 70 -15.84 10.74 13.80
CA ALA A 70 -15.46 9.76 14.81
C ALA A 70 -14.33 8.83 14.35
N LEU A 71 -14.33 8.42 13.06
CA LEU A 71 -13.28 7.57 12.50
C LEU A 71 -12.00 8.37 12.26
N LEU A 72 -12.09 9.59 11.72
CA LEU A 72 -10.94 10.49 11.56
C LEU A 72 -10.22 10.71 12.88
N GLU A 73 -10.96 10.97 13.96
CA GLU A 73 -10.40 11.16 15.30
C GLU A 73 -9.79 9.86 15.86
N ALA A 74 -10.41 8.71 15.62
CA ALA A 74 -9.86 7.42 16.03
C ALA A 74 -8.54 7.12 15.32
N VAL A 75 -8.44 7.39 14.02
CA VAL A 75 -7.23 7.24 13.22
C VAL A 75 -6.15 8.21 13.71
N ARG A 76 -6.51 9.48 13.94
CA ARG A 76 -5.59 10.48 14.47
C ARG A 76 -4.98 10.05 15.80
N ARG A 77 -5.81 9.59 16.75
CA ARG A 77 -5.34 9.07 18.05
C ARG A 77 -4.47 7.83 17.93
N TYR A 78 -4.79 6.94 16.99
CA TYR A 78 -3.98 5.75 16.73
C TYR A 78 -2.55 6.15 16.32
N TYR A 79 -2.41 7.06 15.35
CA TYR A 79 -1.11 7.49 14.87
C TYR A 79 -0.34 8.34 15.88
N ALA A 80 -1.03 9.18 16.66
CA ALA A 80 -0.40 9.95 17.74
C ALA A 80 0.29 9.04 18.77
N ARG A 81 -0.30 7.87 19.10
CA ARG A 81 0.35 6.86 19.96
C ARG A 81 1.62 6.26 19.35
N LEU A 82 1.74 6.28 18.06
CA LEU A 82 2.92 5.81 17.32
C LEU A 82 3.94 6.95 17.05
N GLY A 83 3.72 8.13 17.60
CA GLY A 83 4.60 9.29 17.44
C GLY A 83 4.39 10.08 16.14
N ALA A 84 3.31 9.83 15.40
CA ALA A 84 2.95 10.58 14.21
C ALA A 84 1.69 11.43 14.46
N GLU A 85 1.83 12.75 14.34
CA GLU A 85 0.74 13.69 14.56
C GLU A 85 0.17 14.16 13.22
N PHE A 86 -1.14 13.99 13.07
CA PHE A 86 -1.92 14.45 11.93
C PHE A 86 -3.10 15.31 12.39
N SER A 87 -3.49 16.28 11.60
CA SER A 87 -4.79 16.94 11.71
C SER A 87 -5.87 16.09 11.01
N ALA A 88 -7.14 16.41 11.21
CA ALA A 88 -8.22 15.73 10.49
C ALA A 88 -8.14 15.98 8.97
N ASP A 89 -7.62 17.12 8.55
CA ASP A 89 -7.47 17.51 7.14
C ASP A 89 -6.35 16.74 6.41
N ASP A 90 -5.44 16.08 7.17
CA ASP A 90 -4.38 15.25 6.63
C ASP A 90 -4.83 13.80 6.36
N ILE A 91 -6.09 13.47 6.69
CA ILE A 91 -6.59 12.09 6.67
C ILE A 91 -7.76 11.97 5.69
N LEU A 92 -7.67 11.02 4.78
CA LEU A 92 -8.74 10.61 3.89
C LEU A 92 -9.07 9.13 4.11
N ILE A 93 -10.31 8.85 4.45
CA ILE A 93 -10.80 7.47 4.61
C ILE A 93 -11.22 6.92 3.24
N THR A 94 -10.74 5.73 2.92
CA THR A 94 -11.01 5.03 1.66
C THR A 94 -11.56 3.62 1.92
N THR A 95 -12.12 3.00 0.89
CA THR A 95 -12.59 1.61 0.94
C THR A 95 -11.39 0.64 0.87
N GLY A 96 -10.48 0.77 1.82
CA GLY A 96 -9.26 -0.03 1.92
C GLY A 96 -8.07 0.55 1.14
N GLY A 97 -6.89 -0.08 1.33
CA GLY A 97 -5.63 0.42 0.80
C GLY A 97 -5.50 0.43 -0.72
N SER A 98 -6.26 -0.40 -1.41
CA SER A 98 -6.24 -0.40 -2.88
C SER A 98 -6.78 0.91 -3.46
N GLU A 99 -7.88 1.42 -2.91
CA GLU A 99 -8.44 2.71 -3.32
C GLU A 99 -7.49 3.85 -2.92
N ALA A 100 -6.95 3.81 -1.70
CA ALA A 100 -5.99 4.80 -1.23
C ALA A 100 -4.76 4.88 -2.15
N LEU A 101 -4.18 3.74 -2.53
CA LEU A 101 -3.05 3.68 -3.45
C LEU A 101 -3.40 4.20 -4.83
N LEU A 102 -4.56 3.83 -5.37
CA LEU A 102 -4.99 4.32 -6.68
C LEU A 102 -5.18 5.84 -6.67
N ILE A 103 -5.86 6.40 -5.66
CA ILE A 103 -6.03 7.84 -5.50
C ILE A 103 -4.68 8.53 -5.40
N ALA A 104 -3.77 8.00 -4.57
CA ALA A 104 -2.44 8.54 -4.41
C ALA A 104 -1.66 8.56 -5.73
N MET A 105 -1.69 7.48 -6.51
CA MET A 105 -1.04 7.44 -7.82
C MET A 105 -1.66 8.42 -8.80
N LEU A 106 -3.00 8.54 -8.83
CA LEU A 106 -3.70 9.51 -9.69
C LEU A 106 -3.35 10.98 -9.34
N CYS A 107 -3.05 11.26 -8.06
CA CYS A 107 -2.67 12.61 -7.63
C CYS A 107 -1.26 13.02 -8.05
N ILE A 108 -0.33 12.07 -8.25
CA ILE A 108 1.09 12.38 -8.45
C ILE A 108 1.65 11.98 -9.80
N LEU A 109 0.93 11.16 -10.58
CA LEU A 109 1.43 10.60 -11.84
C LEU A 109 0.70 11.20 -13.04
N ASP A 110 1.49 11.62 -14.01
CA ASP A 110 1.11 11.90 -15.39
C ASP A 110 1.56 10.77 -16.30
N GLU A 111 1.16 10.81 -17.58
CA GLU A 111 1.58 9.83 -18.57
C GLU A 111 3.11 9.80 -18.70
N GLY A 112 3.70 8.61 -18.56
CA GLY A 112 5.15 8.41 -18.60
C GLY A 112 5.91 8.72 -17.31
N SER A 113 5.23 9.13 -16.24
CA SER A 113 5.85 9.27 -14.91
C SER A 113 6.38 7.93 -14.39
N GLU A 114 7.45 7.98 -13.60
CA GLU A 114 8.09 6.79 -13.02
C GLU A 114 7.94 6.75 -11.50
N VAL A 115 7.66 5.54 -10.99
CA VAL A 115 7.68 5.23 -9.56
C VAL A 115 8.74 4.18 -9.29
N LEU A 116 9.69 4.46 -8.41
CA LEU A 116 10.66 3.48 -7.95
C LEU A 116 9.98 2.52 -6.95
N VAL A 117 10.14 1.21 -7.16
CA VAL A 117 9.57 0.19 -6.29
C VAL A 117 10.58 -0.91 -6.04
N PRO A 118 10.91 -1.26 -4.77
CA PRO A 118 11.76 -2.39 -4.47
C PRO A 118 11.15 -3.70 -4.98
N GLU A 119 11.92 -4.52 -5.68
CA GLU A 119 11.49 -5.78 -6.30
C GLU A 119 12.07 -6.96 -5.49
N PRO A 120 11.27 -8.03 -5.19
CA PRO A 120 9.86 -8.23 -5.55
C PRO A 120 8.89 -7.38 -4.72
N PHE A 121 7.75 -7.03 -5.32
CA PHE A 121 6.73 -6.19 -4.72
C PHE A 121 5.32 -6.79 -4.87
N TYR A 122 4.35 -6.22 -4.15
CA TYR A 122 2.96 -6.61 -4.26
C TYR A 122 2.41 -6.33 -5.67
N PRO A 123 1.93 -7.34 -6.40
CA PRO A 123 1.63 -7.23 -7.84
C PRO A 123 0.66 -6.11 -8.20
N ASN A 124 -0.28 -5.76 -7.30
CA ASN A 124 -1.26 -4.72 -7.58
C ASN A 124 -0.66 -3.31 -7.71
N TYR A 125 0.58 -3.08 -7.21
CA TYR A 125 1.26 -1.80 -7.42
C TYR A 125 1.44 -1.51 -8.91
N HIS A 126 1.77 -2.53 -9.70
CA HIS A 126 1.86 -2.41 -11.15
C HIS A 126 0.53 -1.91 -11.76
N THR A 127 -0.59 -2.49 -11.33
CA THR A 127 -1.91 -2.10 -11.82
C THR A 127 -2.25 -0.65 -11.46
N PHE A 128 -2.06 -0.24 -10.19
CA PHE A 128 -2.40 1.12 -9.75
C PHE A 128 -1.55 2.19 -10.45
N ILE A 129 -0.25 1.95 -10.58
CA ILE A 129 0.67 2.85 -11.25
C ILE A 129 0.32 2.97 -12.73
N ARG A 130 0.04 1.85 -13.42
CA ARG A 130 -0.36 1.84 -14.83
C ARG A 130 -1.70 2.52 -15.07
N MET A 131 -2.69 2.30 -14.22
CA MET A 131 -3.98 2.98 -14.33
C MET A 131 -3.85 4.49 -14.20
N ALA A 132 -2.90 4.96 -13.39
CA ALA A 132 -2.60 6.37 -13.23
C ALA A 132 -1.70 6.96 -14.36
N GLY A 133 -1.32 6.17 -15.38
CA GLY A 133 -0.48 6.63 -16.50
C GLY A 133 1.02 6.48 -16.28
N GLY A 134 1.44 6.02 -15.11
CA GLY A 134 2.85 5.83 -14.78
C GLY A 134 3.42 4.46 -15.14
N CYS A 135 4.70 4.28 -14.87
CA CYS A 135 5.39 3.02 -14.98
C CYS A 135 6.28 2.76 -13.75
N ILE A 136 6.50 1.47 -13.45
CA ILE A 136 7.43 1.07 -12.40
C ILE A 136 8.84 1.09 -12.94
N ARG A 137 9.74 1.70 -12.17
CA ARG A 137 11.18 1.54 -12.28
C ARG A 137 11.67 0.72 -11.09
N PRO A 138 12.04 -0.57 -11.28
CA PRO A 138 12.34 -1.45 -10.17
C PRO A 138 13.68 -1.11 -9.51
N ILE A 139 13.70 -1.13 -8.17
CA ILE A 139 14.94 -1.19 -7.38
C ILE A 139 15.21 -2.68 -7.18
N ARG A 140 16.18 -3.21 -7.91
CA ARG A 140 16.47 -4.65 -7.89
C ARG A 140 17.08 -5.06 -6.56
N THR A 141 16.60 -6.19 -6.04
CA THR A 141 17.12 -6.85 -4.85
C THR A 141 17.24 -8.36 -5.09
N THR A 142 17.98 -9.04 -4.23
CA THR A 142 18.17 -10.49 -4.32
C THR A 142 17.96 -11.17 -2.97
N PRO A 143 17.63 -12.48 -2.94
CA PRO A 143 17.56 -13.24 -1.69
C PRO A 143 18.90 -13.25 -0.93
N GLU A 144 20.02 -13.27 -1.65
CA GLU A 144 21.38 -13.34 -1.12
C GLU A 144 21.73 -12.09 -0.30
N ASP A 145 21.19 -10.93 -0.67
CA ASP A 145 21.36 -9.67 0.08
C ASP A 145 20.22 -9.41 1.09
N GLY A 146 19.34 -10.39 1.32
CA GLY A 146 18.18 -10.28 2.20
C GLY A 146 17.15 -9.26 1.71
N TYR A 147 17.07 -9.04 0.40
CA TYR A 147 16.20 -8.05 -0.24
C TYR A 147 16.42 -6.61 0.24
N ARG A 148 17.67 -6.27 0.58
CA ARG A 148 18.02 -4.92 1.02
C ARG A 148 18.08 -3.96 -0.15
N TYR A 149 17.46 -2.78 -0.02
CA TYR A 149 17.36 -1.80 -1.10
C TYR A 149 17.65 -0.36 -0.67
N ALA A 150 17.57 -0.07 0.62
CA ALA A 150 17.65 1.29 1.14
C ALA A 150 19.10 1.83 1.21
N GLU A 151 19.83 1.63 0.15
CA GLU A 151 21.18 2.15 -0.05
C GLU A 151 21.14 3.28 -1.06
N ARG A 152 21.73 4.42 -0.71
CA ARG A 152 21.76 5.60 -1.57
C ARG A 152 22.33 5.29 -2.96
N GLY A 153 23.41 4.51 -3.00
CA GLY A 153 24.06 4.09 -4.23
C GLY A 153 23.21 3.20 -5.14
N ARG A 154 22.18 2.52 -4.61
CA ARG A 154 21.22 1.73 -5.40
C ARG A 154 20.07 2.58 -5.93
N ILE A 155 19.67 3.60 -5.19
CA ILE A 155 18.48 4.39 -5.49
C ILE A 155 18.80 5.60 -6.36
N GLU A 156 19.81 6.40 -6.04
CA GLU A 156 20.15 7.63 -6.76
C GLU A 156 20.36 7.44 -8.27
N PRO A 157 21.06 6.39 -8.74
CA PRO A 157 21.25 6.19 -10.18
C PRO A 157 19.95 5.89 -10.94
N LEU A 158 18.88 5.54 -10.22
CA LEU A 158 17.57 5.27 -10.81
C LEU A 158 16.70 6.53 -10.90
N ILE A 159 17.05 7.59 -10.19
CA ILE A 159 16.28 8.83 -10.18
C ILE A 159 16.55 9.62 -11.46
N ASN A 160 15.48 10.09 -12.10
CA ASN A 160 15.55 10.94 -13.27
C ASN A 160 14.37 11.94 -13.29
N GLU A 161 14.26 12.77 -14.30
CA GLU A 161 13.25 13.82 -14.42
C GLU A 161 11.80 13.30 -14.41
N ARG A 162 11.57 12.04 -14.78
CA ARG A 162 10.24 11.39 -14.77
C ARG A 162 9.91 10.77 -13.42
N THR A 163 10.88 10.63 -12.52
CA THR A 163 10.68 10.00 -11.22
C THR A 163 9.84 10.92 -10.33
N ARG A 164 8.67 10.41 -9.87
CA ARG A 164 7.73 11.15 -9.02
C ARG A 164 7.73 10.67 -7.58
N ALA A 165 7.97 9.39 -7.34
CA ALA A 165 7.93 8.82 -5.99
C ALA A 165 8.76 7.55 -5.86
N ILE A 166 9.02 7.16 -4.60
CA ILE A 166 9.44 5.81 -4.22
C ILE A 166 8.28 5.20 -3.43
N LEU A 167 7.78 4.04 -3.88
CA LEU A 167 6.74 3.29 -3.17
C LEU A 167 7.39 2.20 -2.32
N ILE A 168 7.22 2.31 -1.01
CA ILE A 168 7.83 1.42 -0.02
C ILE A 168 6.74 0.75 0.82
N THR A 169 6.87 -0.55 1.03
CA THR A 169 6.11 -1.31 2.00
C THR A 169 7.04 -1.78 3.12
N ASN A 170 6.72 -1.45 4.36
CA ASN A 170 7.55 -1.81 5.51
C ASN A 170 6.66 -2.32 6.68
N PRO A 171 6.75 -3.58 7.09
CA PRO A 171 7.52 -4.68 6.48
C PRO A 171 7.19 -4.95 5.02
N GLY A 172 8.19 -5.41 4.23
CA GLY A 172 8.07 -5.64 2.79
C GLY A 172 7.07 -6.74 2.43
N ASN A 173 6.27 -6.52 1.40
CA ASN A 173 5.41 -7.54 0.80
C ASN A 173 5.89 -7.81 -0.63
N PRO A 174 6.39 -9.04 -0.97
CA PRO A 174 6.26 -10.30 -0.22
C PRO A 174 7.47 -10.65 0.67
N THR A 175 8.54 -9.86 0.72
CA THR A 175 9.85 -10.25 1.27
C THR A 175 9.89 -10.35 2.80
N GLY A 176 9.01 -9.64 3.53
CA GLY A 176 9.08 -9.51 4.99
C GLY A 176 10.24 -8.63 5.48
N THR A 177 11.03 -8.02 4.59
CA THR A 177 12.16 -7.16 4.95
C THR A 177 11.70 -5.94 5.73
N VAL A 178 12.37 -5.67 6.86
CA VAL A 178 12.12 -4.51 7.70
C VAL A 178 13.30 -3.54 7.58
N LEU A 179 13.01 -2.28 7.28
CA LEU A 179 14.00 -1.22 7.22
C LEU A 179 14.43 -0.79 8.62
N SER A 180 15.71 -0.73 8.86
CA SER A 180 16.29 -0.10 10.05
C SER A 180 16.12 1.42 10.02
N GLY A 181 16.31 2.08 11.18
CA GLY A 181 16.32 3.55 11.23
C GLY A 181 17.40 4.17 10.36
N GLN A 182 18.58 3.55 10.29
CA GLN A 182 19.67 4.01 9.44
C GLN A 182 19.33 3.93 7.96
N GLU A 183 18.75 2.82 7.52
CA GLU A 183 18.31 2.62 6.12
C GLU A 183 17.24 3.64 5.71
N ARG A 184 16.25 3.91 6.59
CA ARG A 184 15.24 4.95 6.31
C ARG A 184 15.87 6.34 6.15
N ASN A 185 16.84 6.68 6.98
CA ASN A 185 17.53 7.97 6.92
C ASN A 185 18.51 8.08 5.74
N ALA A 186 18.99 6.96 5.22
CA ALA A 186 19.91 6.91 4.09
C ALA A 186 19.20 7.09 2.73
N MET A 187 17.87 6.96 2.70
CA MET A 187 17.12 7.15 1.45
C MET A 187 17.21 8.60 0.96
N PRO A 188 17.28 8.82 -0.35
CA PRO A 188 17.31 10.17 -0.92
C PRO A 188 16.03 10.94 -0.55
N PRO A 189 16.09 12.28 -0.44
CA PRO A 189 14.94 13.11 -0.13
C PRO A 189 13.98 13.18 -1.32
N MET A 190 13.07 12.25 -1.38
CA MET A 190 11.99 12.17 -2.39
C MET A 190 10.63 12.01 -1.73
N PRO A 191 9.52 12.32 -2.42
CA PRO A 191 8.20 11.94 -1.94
C PRO A 191 8.15 10.43 -1.71
N ILE A 192 8.14 10.00 -0.46
CA ILE A 192 8.07 8.59 -0.07
C ILE A 192 6.61 8.24 0.19
N MET A 193 6.10 7.24 -0.50
CA MET A 193 4.77 6.70 -0.27
C MET A 193 4.87 5.39 0.50
N THR A 194 4.29 5.33 1.67
CA THR A 194 4.21 4.12 2.49
C THR A 194 2.75 3.70 2.67
N PRO A 195 2.29 2.59 2.07
CA PRO A 195 1.05 1.98 2.52
C PRO A 195 1.28 1.41 3.92
N ALA A 196 0.70 2.04 4.93
CA ALA A 196 0.53 1.49 6.28
C ALA A 196 1.77 1.21 7.17
N SER A 197 2.73 2.12 7.29
CA SER A 197 3.53 2.18 8.51
C SER A 197 4.13 3.57 8.71
N ILE A 198 3.30 4.51 9.11
CA ILE A 198 3.71 5.92 9.27
C ILE A 198 4.24 6.19 10.69
N ALA A 199 4.58 5.18 11.43
CA ALA A 199 5.05 5.40 12.80
C ALA A 199 6.37 6.21 12.90
N GLU A 200 7.09 6.51 11.82
CA GLU A 200 8.40 7.13 11.96
C GLU A 200 8.84 8.09 10.83
N THR A 201 7.98 8.53 9.94
CA THR A 201 8.40 9.49 8.94
C THR A 201 8.00 10.91 9.32
N LYS A 202 8.82 11.57 10.13
CA LYS A 202 8.88 13.04 10.14
C LYS A 202 9.43 13.46 8.80
N VAL A 203 8.56 13.63 7.81
CA VAL A 203 8.93 14.30 6.57
C VAL A 203 9.07 15.78 6.90
N ARG A 204 10.31 16.26 6.94
CA ARG A 204 10.54 17.70 6.90
C ARG A 204 9.99 18.20 5.56
N ALA A 205 8.86 18.87 5.61
CA ALA A 205 8.36 19.67 4.51
C ALA A 205 9.30 20.87 4.33
N SER A 206 10.34 20.68 3.53
CA SER A 206 11.00 21.83 2.88
C SER A 206 10.26 22.04 1.56
N ALA A 207 9.83 23.26 1.33
CA ALA A 207 9.08 23.78 0.20
C ALA A 207 8.98 22.83 -1.04
N GLY A 208 7.79 22.32 -1.29
CA GLY A 208 7.45 21.63 -2.55
C GLY A 208 7.29 20.11 -2.51
N SER A 209 7.49 19.44 -1.39
CA SER A 209 7.33 17.97 -1.29
C SER A 209 6.01 17.63 -0.57
N PHE A 210 5.07 17.06 -1.30
CA PHE A 210 3.85 16.49 -0.73
C PHE A 210 4.14 15.07 -0.21
N CYS A 211 3.88 14.82 1.07
CA CYS A 211 3.79 13.46 1.61
C CYS A 211 2.33 13.04 1.56
N LEU A 212 1.97 12.15 0.64
CA LEU A 212 0.65 11.51 0.61
C LEU A 212 0.76 10.20 1.39
N SER A 213 0.21 10.19 2.60
CA SER A 213 0.14 9.00 3.43
C SER A 213 -1.21 8.31 3.22
N ALA A 214 -1.20 7.24 2.42
CA ALA A 214 -2.38 6.40 2.24
C ALA A 214 -2.50 5.42 3.41
N ILE A 215 -3.56 5.54 4.20
CA ILE A 215 -3.85 4.69 5.35
C ILE A 215 -4.79 3.58 4.92
N CYS A 216 -4.32 2.33 5.00
CA CYS A 216 -5.16 1.17 4.78
C CYS A 216 -5.80 0.72 6.10
N ALA A 217 -7.14 0.84 6.21
CA ALA A 217 -7.89 0.34 7.36
C ALA A 217 -7.80 -1.19 7.55
N SER A 218 -7.37 -1.94 6.53
CA SER A 218 -7.19 -3.39 6.61
C SER A 218 -5.95 -3.82 7.40
N SER A 219 -5.06 -2.89 7.79
CA SER A 219 -3.91 -3.16 8.66
C SER A 219 -4.19 -2.86 10.14
N ILE A 220 -5.42 -2.55 10.52
CA ILE A 220 -5.88 -2.41 11.90
C ILE A 220 -6.36 -3.79 12.41
N ALA A 221 -5.60 -4.83 12.15
CA ALA A 221 -5.70 -6.08 12.89
C ALA A 221 -4.43 -6.16 13.74
N LEU A 222 -4.51 -5.51 14.90
CA LEU A 222 -3.93 -5.79 16.23
C LEU A 222 -3.74 -4.52 17.00
#